data_a9e78ebe82ea6b196d05848df9970740
#
_entry.id   a9e78ebe82ea6b196d05848df9970740
#
_cell.length_a   1.000
_cell.length_b   1.000
_cell.length_c   1.000
_cell.angle_alpha   90.00
_cell.angle_beta   90.00
_cell.angle_gamma   90.00
#
_symmetry.space_group_name_H-M   'P 1'
#
loop_
_entity.id
_entity.type
_entity.pdbx_description
1 polymer ?
#
loop_
_entity_poly.entity_id
_entity_poly.type
_entity_poly.pdbx_seq_one_letter_code
_entity_poly.pdbx_strand_id
1 'polypeptide(L)'
;MSFLVIVLSLVITATWLQGFDRFDDTWFSRYQRGLRSLTLRLVGGTSSSENSAAAAVIPVYLLLLLAVWLLQSLVEGVLYGLATMVLHVLVLLFAMDRTQPSLLIRDFFDLWQSGDEGVCESYLRDELNLEESVPLTPPQALVAQFKRLLIYRTFERMFLMYTLYMLLGPSGVVLGYVSYQLRFDLKAEGERELAARVGVLIHWLEWLPLRLLALTFALVGDFNQCYGELRSGL
;
A
#
# COMPACT_ATOMS: atom_id res chain seq x y z
N MET A 1 14.68 13.64 -14.69
CA MET A 1 14.25 14.00 -13.32
C MET A 1 13.76 12.81 -12.52
N SER A 2 12.87 11.96 -13.05
CA SER A 2 12.27 10.84 -12.29
C SER A 2 13.28 9.87 -11.67
N PHE A 3 14.35 9.52 -12.40
CA PHE A 3 15.40 8.65 -11.88
C PHE A 3 16.10 9.25 -10.65
N LEU A 4 16.42 10.54 -10.69
CA LEU A 4 17.08 11.23 -9.58
C LEU A 4 16.18 11.31 -8.33
N VAL A 5 14.88 11.51 -8.52
CA VAL A 5 13.89 11.48 -7.44
C VAL A 5 13.85 10.08 -6.78
N ILE A 6 13.85 9.00 -7.57
CA ILE A 6 13.85 7.63 -7.05
C ILE A 6 15.13 7.36 -6.27
N VAL A 7 16.30 7.69 -6.83
CA VAL A 7 17.58 7.46 -6.14
C VAL A 7 17.64 8.26 -4.83
N LEU A 8 17.23 9.54 -4.86
CA LEU A 8 17.23 10.39 -3.67
C LEU A 8 16.26 9.85 -2.60
N SER A 9 15.05 9.45 -2.99
CA SER A 9 14.09 8.86 -2.05
C SER A 9 14.60 7.53 -1.45
N LEU A 10 15.26 6.68 -2.24
CA LEU A 10 15.90 5.46 -1.75
C LEU A 10 17.01 5.75 -0.74
N VAL A 11 17.90 6.71 -1.05
CA VAL A 11 18.99 7.11 -0.14
C VAL A 11 18.42 7.65 1.16
N ILE A 12 17.43 8.52 1.10
CA ILE A 12 16.79 9.08 2.29
C ILE A 12 16.12 7.97 3.12
N THR A 13 15.39 7.07 2.47
CA THR A 13 14.76 5.93 3.15
C THR A 13 15.79 5.01 3.81
N ALA A 14 16.91 4.74 3.13
CA ALA A 14 17.95 3.87 3.66
C ALA A 14 18.76 4.49 4.80
N THR A 15 18.94 5.82 4.80
CA THR A 15 19.83 6.48 5.77
C THR A 15 19.07 7.13 6.94
N TRP A 16 17.90 7.68 6.70
CA TRP A 16 17.23 8.55 7.67
C TRP A 16 15.93 7.98 8.24
N LEU A 17 15.16 7.23 7.45
CA LEU A 17 13.86 6.73 7.90
C LEU A 17 13.91 5.41 8.67
N GLN A 18 15.10 4.85 8.91
CA GLN A 18 15.24 3.58 9.66
C GLN A 18 14.88 3.69 11.16
N GLY A 19 14.69 4.88 11.70
CA GLY A 19 14.42 5.13 13.11
C GLY A 19 13.15 5.92 13.44
N PHE A 20 12.37 6.30 12.44
CA PHE A 20 11.11 7.02 12.69
C PHE A 20 9.97 6.04 12.97
N ASP A 21 9.27 6.29 14.07
CA ASP A 21 8.02 5.60 14.38
C ASP A 21 6.99 5.79 13.28
N ARG A 22 6.10 4.82 13.16
CA ARG A 22 4.98 4.81 12.18
C ARG A 22 4.29 6.17 12.16
N PHE A 23 4.22 6.80 11.00
CA PHE A 23 3.30 7.92 10.80
C PHE A 23 1.89 7.43 11.11
N ASP A 24 1.25 8.10 12.06
CA ASP A 24 -0.11 7.77 12.47
C ASP A 24 -1.08 8.07 11.32
N ASP A 25 -1.55 7.01 10.63
CA ASP A 25 -2.52 7.08 9.53
C ASP A 25 -3.93 7.53 9.99
N THR A 26 -4.11 7.87 11.26
CA THR A 26 -5.41 8.32 11.80
C THR A 26 -5.95 9.58 11.11
N TRP A 27 -5.07 10.40 10.51
CA TRP A 27 -5.49 11.54 9.71
C TRP A 27 -6.28 11.11 8.47
N PHE A 28 -5.86 10.03 7.78
CA PHE A 28 -6.53 9.52 6.59
C PHE A 28 -7.90 8.94 6.94
N SER A 29 -7.99 8.14 7.99
CA SER A 29 -9.24 7.58 8.48
C SER A 29 -10.24 8.67 8.89
N ARG A 30 -9.77 9.79 9.49
CA ARG A 30 -10.61 10.96 9.78
C ARG A 30 -11.06 11.67 8.52
N TYR A 31 -10.16 11.88 7.57
CA TYR A 31 -10.44 12.50 6.27
C TYR A 31 -11.49 11.69 5.51
N GLN A 32 -11.29 10.38 5.36
CA GLN A 32 -12.20 9.47 4.68
C GLN A 32 -13.60 9.48 5.31
N ARG A 33 -13.69 9.31 6.64
CA ARG A 33 -14.97 9.34 7.36
C ARG A 33 -15.70 10.68 7.22
N GLY A 34 -14.97 11.78 7.33
CA GLY A 34 -15.50 13.12 7.11
C GLY A 34 -16.08 13.29 5.71
N LEU A 35 -15.35 12.87 4.68
CA LEU A 35 -15.77 12.99 3.29
C LEU A 35 -16.97 12.08 2.97
N ARG A 36 -16.95 10.84 3.43
CA ARG A 36 -18.07 9.91 3.28
C ARG A 36 -19.34 10.45 3.95
N SER A 37 -19.23 11.01 5.15
CA SER A 37 -20.37 11.62 5.85
C SER A 37 -20.96 12.84 5.12
N LEU A 38 -20.11 13.67 4.52
CA LEU A 38 -20.52 14.80 3.70
C LEU A 38 -21.20 14.33 2.41
N THR A 39 -20.63 13.35 1.72
CA THR A 39 -21.20 12.84 0.46
C THR A 39 -22.55 12.18 0.69
N LEU A 40 -22.70 11.40 1.75
CA LEU A 40 -23.98 10.80 2.12
C LEU A 40 -25.05 11.84 2.48
N ARG A 41 -24.66 12.96 3.11
CA ARG A 41 -25.57 14.08 3.38
C ARG A 41 -26.00 14.81 2.12
N LEU A 42 -25.09 14.99 1.14
CA LEU A 42 -25.35 15.69 -0.11
C LEU A 42 -26.19 14.86 -1.10
N VAL A 43 -25.95 13.54 -1.14
CA VAL A 43 -26.69 12.63 -2.03
C VAL A 43 -28.11 12.31 -1.50
N GLY A 44 -28.45 12.83 -0.30
CA GLY A 44 -29.78 12.66 0.31
C GLY A 44 -29.97 11.24 0.84
N GLY A 45 -29.78 11.07 2.13
CA GLY A 45 -29.71 9.83 2.91
C GLY A 45 -30.93 8.88 2.89
N THR A 46 -31.55 8.63 1.75
CA THR A 46 -32.71 7.77 1.61
C THR A 46 -32.49 6.51 0.79
N SER A 47 -31.33 6.32 0.20
CA SER A 47 -31.04 5.07 -0.52
C SER A 47 -29.93 4.30 0.16
N SER A 48 -30.29 3.24 0.86
CA SER A 48 -29.43 2.11 1.23
C SER A 48 -28.95 1.30 0.00
N SER A 49 -28.73 1.97 -1.11
CA SER A 49 -28.30 1.38 -2.37
C SER A 49 -26.77 1.27 -2.32
N GLU A 50 -26.26 0.09 -2.63
CA GLU A 50 -24.82 -0.19 -2.81
C GLU A 50 -24.10 0.86 -3.68
N ASN A 51 -24.83 1.45 -4.63
CA ASN A 51 -24.30 2.49 -5.51
C ASN A 51 -24.00 3.80 -4.76
N SER A 52 -24.72 4.12 -3.68
CA SER A 52 -24.46 5.33 -2.88
C SER A 52 -23.18 5.18 -2.05
N ALA A 53 -22.91 3.99 -1.54
CA ALA A 53 -21.69 3.69 -0.80
C ALA A 53 -20.45 3.71 -1.72
N ALA A 54 -20.56 3.14 -2.93
CA ALA A 54 -19.50 3.22 -3.95
C ALA A 54 -19.28 4.67 -4.42
N ALA A 55 -20.33 5.46 -4.60
CA ALA A 55 -20.23 6.87 -4.97
C ALA A 55 -19.52 7.72 -3.90
N ALA A 56 -19.60 7.34 -2.63
CA ALA A 56 -18.91 8.04 -1.54
C ALA A 56 -17.38 7.81 -1.51
N VAL A 57 -16.89 6.80 -2.21
CA VAL A 57 -15.44 6.49 -2.33
C VAL A 57 -14.78 7.36 -3.40
N ILE A 58 -15.47 7.70 -4.48
CA ILE A 58 -14.93 8.48 -5.60
C ILE A 58 -14.38 9.86 -5.16
N PRO A 59 -15.06 10.65 -4.31
CA PRO A 59 -14.55 11.94 -3.87
C PRO A 59 -13.25 11.85 -3.08
N VAL A 60 -13.00 10.74 -2.37
CA VAL A 60 -11.75 10.51 -1.62
C VAL A 60 -10.56 10.50 -2.57
N TYR A 61 -10.68 9.78 -3.69
CA TYR A 61 -9.64 9.74 -4.72
C TYR A 61 -9.51 11.09 -5.42
N LEU A 62 -10.63 11.62 -5.88
CA LEU A 62 -10.66 12.81 -6.73
C LEU A 62 -10.06 14.02 -6.01
N LEU A 63 -10.36 14.21 -4.74
CA LEU A 63 -9.89 15.37 -3.98
C LEU A 63 -8.40 15.29 -3.68
N LEU A 64 -7.87 14.11 -3.35
CA LEU A 64 -6.42 13.92 -3.14
C LEU A 64 -5.63 14.02 -4.44
N LEU A 65 -6.12 13.43 -5.53
CA LEU A 65 -5.47 13.56 -6.84
C LEU A 65 -5.50 15.01 -7.33
N LEU A 66 -6.61 15.72 -7.13
CA LEU A 66 -6.72 17.15 -7.46
C LEU A 66 -5.74 17.98 -6.61
N ALA A 67 -5.64 17.71 -5.31
CA ALA A 67 -4.68 18.41 -4.44
C ALA A 67 -3.24 18.23 -4.91
N VAL A 68 -2.84 17.00 -5.26
CA VAL A 68 -1.49 16.73 -5.79
C VAL A 68 -1.28 17.41 -7.13
N TRP A 69 -2.28 17.38 -8.02
CA TRP A 69 -2.21 18.06 -9.31
C TRP A 69 -2.08 19.58 -9.17
N LEU A 70 -2.86 20.20 -8.26
CA LEU A 70 -2.75 21.63 -7.95
C LEU A 70 -1.38 21.97 -7.37
N LEU A 71 -0.88 21.18 -6.42
CA LEU A 71 0.46 21.38 -5.85
C LEU A 71 1.55 21.29 -6.92
N GLN A 72 1.46 20.34 -7.84
CA GLN A 72 2.37 20.25 -8.97
C GLN A 72 2.31 21.49 -9.84
N SER A 73 1.10 21.94 -10.21
CA SER A 73 0.91 23.13 -11.05
C SER A 73 1.44 24.41 -10.41
N LEU A 74 1.33 24.54 -9.07
CA LEU A 74 1.85 25.69 -8.32
C LEU A 74 3.38 25.71 -8.23
N VAL A 75 4.00 24.53 -8.19
CA VAL A 75 5.44 24.36 -8.01
C VAL A 75 6.17 24.28 -9.35
N GLU A 76 5.44 24.04 -10.44
CA GLU A 76 6.00 23.91 -11.77
C GLU A 76 6.69 25.22 -12.20
N GLY A 77 7.97 25.12 -12.59
CA GLY A 77 8.79 26.27 -12.98
C GLY A 77 9.47 27.02 -11.83
N VAL A 78 9.12 26.73 -10.57
CA VAL A 78 9.77 27.37 -9.42
C VAL A 78 11.18 26.78 -9.22
N LEU A 79 12.19 27.64 -9.04
CA LEU A 79 13.58 27.25 -8.82
C LEU A 79 14.13 26.25 -9.85
N TYR A 80 13.85 26.49 -11.13
CA TYR A 80 14.33 25.61 -12.23
C TYR A 80 13.94 24.12 -12.07
N GLY A 81 12.79 23.84 -11.45
CA GLY A 81 12.28 22.47 -11.21
C GLY A 81 12.79 21.79 -9.96
N LEU A 82 13.60 22.45 -9.13
CA LEU A 82 14.10 21.89 -7.87
C LEU A 82 12.97 21.73 -6.86
N ALA A 83 12.05 22.69 -6.81
CA ALA A 83 10.86 22.60 -5.95
C ALA A 83 9.93 21.44 -6.37
N THR A 84 9.77 21.19 -7.66
CA THR A 84 9.04 20.03 -8.20
C THR A 84 9.72 18.71 -7.79
N MET A 85 11.06 18.66 -7.86
CA MET A 85 11.80 17.48 -7.42
C MET A 85 11.60 17.19 -5.94
N VAL A 86 11.67 18.22 -5.08
CA VAL A 86 11.43 18.08 -3.63
C VAL A 86 10.01 17.58 -3.37
N LEU A 87 9.01 18.15 -4.05
CA LEU A 87 7.62 17.71 -3.93
C LEU A 87 7.45 16.22 -4.29
N HIS A 88 8.07 15.78 -5.39
CA HIS A 88 8.01 14.38 -5.81
C HIS A 88 8.68 13.44 -4.81
N VAL A 89 9.83 13.83 -4.25
CA VAL A 89 10.50 13.07 -3.18
C VAL A 89 9.61 12.98 -1.95
N LEU A 90 9.01 14.10 -1.51
CA LEU A 90 8.11 14.11 -0.35
C LEU A 90 6.90 13.20 -0.54
N VAL A 91 6.26 13.23 -1.72
CA VAL A 91 5.12 12.36 -2.02
C VAL A 91 5.53 10.88 -1.98
N LEU A 92 6.69 10.54 -2.55
CA LEU A 92 7.21 9.17 -2.50
C LEU A 92 7.52 8.73 -1.07
N LEU A 93 8.24 9.54 -0.30
CA LEU A 93 8.58 9.23 1.09
C LEU A 93 7.34 9.03 1.94
N PHE A 94 6.35 9.92 1.78
CA PHE A 94 5.07 9.82 2.49
C PHE A 94 4.32 8.52 2.17
N ALA A 95 4.28 8.11 0.91
CA ALA A 95 3.60 6.87 0.51
C ALA A 95 4.35 5.60 0.94
N MET A 96 5.67 5.69 1.12
CA MET A 96 6.51 4.54 1.49
C MET A 96 6.59 4.28 3.01
N ASP A 97 6.16 5.23 3.84
CA ASP A 97 6.37 5.17 5.29
C ASP A 97 5.36 4.30 6.06
N ARG A 98 4.50 3.55 5.37
CA ARG A 98 3.36 2.84 6.00
C ARG A 98 3.72 1.69 6.94
N THR A 99 4.70 0.90 6.62
CA THR A 99 5.12 -0.23 7.48
C THR A 99 6.57 -0.56 7.20
N GLN A 100 7.42 -0.40 8.19
CA GLN A 100 8.81 -0.78 8.03
C GLN A 100 8.94 -2.30 8.15
N PRO A 101 9.43 -3.03 7.12
CA PRO A 101 9.63 -4.47 7.21
C PRO A 101 10.52 -4.87 8.39
N SER A 102 11.45 -3.99 8.78
CA SER A 102 12.31 -4.17 9.94
C SER A 102 11.55 -4.20 11.28
N LEU A 103 10.48 -3.41 11.41
CA LEU A 103 9.63 -3.43 12.60
C LEU A 103 8.83 -4.72 12.65
N LEU A 104 8.23 -5.14 11.52
CA LEU A 104 7.53 -6.43 11.42
C LEU A 104 8.44 -7.60 11.80
N ILE A 105 9.68 -7.58 11.33
CA ILE A 105 10.67 -8.59 11.67
C ILE A 105 10.94 -8.58 13.17
N ARG A 106 11.20 -7.43 13.76
CA ARG A 106 11.51 -7.30 15.18
C ARG A 106 10.33 -7.74 16.04
N ASP A 107 9.13 -7.23 15.76
CA ASP A 107 7.93 -7.56 16.52
C ASP A 107 7.62 -9.08 16.45
N PHE A 108 7.76 -9.68 15.26
CA PHE A 108 7.58 -11.13 15.11
C PHE A 108 8.65 -11.93 15.85
N PHE A 109 9.92 -11.51 15.82
CA PHE A 109 11.01 -12.21 16.53
C PHE A 109 10.85 -12.10 18.04
N ASP A 110 10.44 -10.93 18.56
CA ASP A 110 10.21 -10.73 20.00
C ASP A 110 9.08 -11.67 20.48
N LEU A 111 8.00 -11.79 19.70
CA LEU A 111 6.91 -12.72 19.98
C LEU A 111 7.36 -14.18 19.85
N TRP A 112 8.13 -14.50 18.83
CA TRP A 112 8.66 -15.86 18.62
C TRP A 112 9.56 -16.33 19.76
N GLN A 113 10.40 -15.42 20.30
CA GLN A 113 11.27 -15.71 21.44
C GLN A 113 10.50 -15.92 22.75
N SER A 114 9.29 -15.39 22.88
CA SER A 114 8.43 -15.64 24.03
C SER A 114 7.95 -17.10 24.13
N GLY A 115 8.07 -17.87 23.04
CA GLY A 115 7.68 -19.28 22.96
C GLY A 115 6.17 -19.53 22.91
N ASP A 116 5.35 -18.48 22.80
CA ASP A 116 3.91 -18.58 22.70
C ASP A 116 3.46 -18.56 21.21
N GLU A 117 3.28 -19.76 20.66
CA GLU A 117 2.82 -19.91 19.27
C GLU A 117 1.45 -19.28 19.02
N GLY A 118 0.56 -19.27 20.03
CA GLY A 118 -0.76 -18.68 19.92
C GLY A 118 -0.74 -17.17 19.74
N VAL A 119 0.19 -16.49 20.42
CA VAL A 119 0.40 -15.04 20.27
C VAL A 119 0.99 -14.73 18.88
N CYS A 120 1.95 -15.54 18.41
CA CYS A 120 2.49 -15.40 17.06
C CYS A 120 1.41 -15.60 15.98
N GLU A 121 0.53 -16.58 16.19
CA GLU A 121 -0.59 -16.85 15.28
C GLU A 121 -1.58 -15.68 15.25
N SER A 122 -1.98 -15.15 16.41
CA SER A 122 -2.89 -14.00 16.49
C SER A 122 -2.28 -12.76 15.81
N TYR A 123 -1.00 -12.47 16.04
CA TYR A 123 -0.30 -11.39 15.39
C TYR A 123 -0.31 -11.50 13.86
N LEU A 124 -0.02 -12.70 13.32
CA LEU A 124 -0.05 -12.91 11.88
C LEU A 124 -1.46 -12.83 11.29
N ARG A 125 -2.47 -13.30 12.03
CA ARG A 125 -3.87 -13.18 11.60
C ARG A 125 -4.30 -11.73 11.50
N ASP A 126 -3.95 -10.91 12.48
CA ASP A 126 -4.26 -9.48 12.50
C ASP A 126 -3.55 -8.75 11.36
N GLU A 127 -2.26 -8.97 11.16
CA GLU A 127 -1.48 -8.31 10.11
C GLU A 127 -1.88 -8.74 8.68
N LEU A 128 -2.25 -10.01 8.48
CA LEU A 128 -2.68 -10.55 7.19
C LEU A 128 -4.18 -10.41 6.96
N ASN A 129 -4.97 -10.03 7.98
CA ASN A 129 -6.44 -10.12 7.94
C ASN A 129 -6.93 -11.51 7.46
N LEU A 130 -6.31 -12.58 7.99
CA LEU A 130 -6.66 -13.95 7.63
C LEU A 130 -7.95 -14.36 8.33
N GLU A 131 -8.75 -15.16 7.62
CA GLU A 131 -9.90 -15.83 8.23
C GLU A 131 -9.42 -16.93 9.20
N GLU A 132 -10.19 -17.19 10.25
CA GLU A 132 -9.90 -18.25 11.23
C GLU A 132 -9.74 -19.64 10.60
N SER A 133 -10.31 -19.85 9.43
CA SER A 133 -10.26 -21.11 8.68
C SER A 133 -8.89 -21.49 8.14
N VAL A 134 -7.95 -20.54 8.06
CA VAL A 134 -6.59 -20.83 7.54
C VAL A 134 -5.75 -21.49 8.63
N PRO A 135 -5.31 -22.75 8.48
CA PRO A 135 -4.49 -23.42 9.47
C PRO A 135 -3.07 -22.82 9.46
N LEU A 136 -2.63 -22.32 10.61
CA LEU A 136 -1.27 -21.79 10.80
C LEU A 136 -0.37 -22.72 11.63
N THR A 137 -0.87 -23.89 12.02
CA THR A 137 -0.10 -24.96 12.66
C THR A 137 0.31 -26.01 11.61
N PRO A 138 1.53 -26.48 11.53
CA PRO A 138 2.63 -26.45 12.51
C PRO A 138 3.46 -25.14 12.48
N PRO A 139 4.44 -24.96 13.40
CA PRO A 139 5.29 -23.73 13.49
C PRO A 139 5.97 -23.36 12.19
N GLN A 140 6.26 -24.32 11.35
CA GLN A 140 6.82 -24.08 10.00
C GLN A 140 5.86 -23.31 9.09
N ALA A 141 4.55 -23.51 9.26
CA ALA A 141 3.52 -22.77 8.51
C ALA A 141 3.46 -21.29 8.93
N LEU A 142 3.62 -20.99 10.23
CA LEU A 142 3.72 -19.63 10.75
C LEU A 142 4.90 -18.88 10.11
N VAL A 143 6.08 -19.50 10.11
CA VAL A 143 7.28 -18.89 9.48
C VAL A 143 7.10 -18.71 7.97
N ALA A 144 6.47 -19.66 7.29
CA ALA A 144 6.21 -19.55 5.86
C ALA A 144 5.24 -18.41 5.55
N GLN A 145 4.17 -18.24 6.34
CA GLN A 145 3.23 -17.14 6.19
C GLN A 145 3.87 -15.78 6.54
N PHE A 146 4.71 -15.74 7.59
CA PHE A 146 5.46 -14.53 7.92
C PHE A 146 6.40 -14.10 6.77
N LYS A 147 7.14 -15.03 6.17
CA LYS A 147 7.97 -14.75 5.00
C LYS A 147 7.14 -14.20 3.83
N ARG A 148 5.98 -14.80 3.58
CA ARG A 148 5.06 -14.33 2.53
C ARG A 148 4.57 -12.91 2.79
N LEU A 149 4.16 -12.63 4.04
CA LEU A 149 3.77 -11.28 4.47
C LEU A 149 4.90 -10.27 4.25
N LEU A 150 6.11 -10.61 4.68
CA LEU A 150 7.27 -9.73 4.58
C LEU A 150 7.61 -9.40 3.12
N ILE A 151 7.60 -10.42 2.25
CA ILE A 151 7.83 -10.23 0.81
C ILE A 151 6.76 -9.33 0.21
N TYR A 152 5.49 -9.59 0.52
CA TYR A 152 4.38 -8.80 0.00
C TYR A 152 4.43 -7.34 0.48
N ARG A 153 4.70 -7.10 1.75
CA ARG A 153 4.84 -5.74 2.30
C ARG A 153 6.04 -4.99 1.70
N THR A 154 7.15 -5.70 1.47
CA THR A 154 8.31 -5.09 0.80
C THR A 154 8.01 -4.75 -0.66
N PHE A 155 7.30 -5.64 -1.38
CA PHE A 155 6.83 -5.39 -2.74
C PHE A 155 5.90 -4.18 -2.80
N GLU A 156 4.85 -4.16 -1.98
CA GLU A 156 3.86 -3.07 -1.89
C GLU A 156 4.54 -1.73 -1.63
N ARG A 157 5.42 -1.70 -0.63
CA ARG A 157 6.08 -0.47 -0.19
C ARG A 157 7.07 0.08 -1.20
N MET A 158 7.96 -0.76 -1.71
CA MET A 158 9.07 -0.28 -2.53
C MET A 158 8.77 -0.42 -4.03
N PHE A 159 8.63 -1.65 -4.49
CA PHE A 159 8.59 -1.89 -5.92
C PHE A 159 7.35 -1.30 -6.59
N LEU A 160 6.18 -1.50 -5.98
CA LEU A 160 4.93 -0.98 -6.52
C LEU A 160 4.92 0.55 -6.56
N MET A 161 5.28 1.22 -5.45
CA MET A 161 5.25 2.69 -5.38
C MET A 161 6.22 3.32 -6.38
N TYR A 162 7.44 2.77 -6.52
CA TYR A 162 8.38 3.24 -7.54
C TYR A 162 7.90 2.99 -8.96
N THR A 163 7.28 1.84 -9.23
CA THR A 163 6.74 1.53 -10.55
C THR A 163 5.58 2.46 -10.89
N LEU A 164 4.65 2.70 -9.95
CA LEU A 164 3.56 3.66 -10.15
C LEU A 164 4.08 5.09 -10.35
N TYR A 165 5.14 5.48 -9.63
CA TYR A 165 5.80 6.75 -9.84
C TYR A 165 6.41 6.87 -11.24
N MET A 166 7.06 5.82 -11.73
CA MET A 166 7.66 5.82 -13.08
C MET A 166 6.60 5.92 -14.18
N LEU A 167 5.44 5.28 -13.99
CA LEU A 167 4.36 5.23 -14.98
C LEU A 167 3.47 6.46 -14.98
N LEU A 168 3.06 6.93 -13.79
CA LEU A 168 2.02 7.94 -13.60
C LEU A 168 2.50 9.16 -12.80
N GLY A 169 3.77 9.19 -12.42
CA GLY A 169 4.32 10.25 -11.57
C GLY A 169 3.76 10.22 -10.15
N PRO A 170 3.76 11.38 -9.44
CA PRO A 170 3.26 11.47 -8.06
C PRO A 170 1.79 11.11 -7.93
N SER A 171 0.98 11.36 -8.95
CA SER A 171 -0.45 10.99 -8.96
C SER A 171 -0.65 9.48 -8.88
N GLY A 172 0.21 8.69 -9.54
CA GLY A 172 0.19 7.22 -9.44
C GLY A 172 0.52 6.73 -8.04
N VAL A 173 1.50 7.34 -7.39
CA VAL A 173 1.88 7.03 -6.01
C VAL A 173 0.72 7.30 -5.04
N VAL A 174 0.07 8.47 -5.17
CA VAL A 174 -1.08 8.83 -4.34
C VAL A 174 -2.26 7.89 -4.61
N LEU A 175 -2.51 7.51 -5.86
CA LEU A 175 -3.54 6.54 -6.21
C LEU A 175 -3.29 5.19 -5.52
N GLY A 176 -2.06 4.68 -5.58
CA GLY A 176 -1.66 3.47 -4.88
C GLY A 176 -1.88 3.59 -3.37
N TYR A 177 -1.29 4.61 -2.74
CA TYR A 177 -1.41 4.86 -1.30
C TYR A 177 -2.87 4.89 -0.83
N VAL A 178 -3.70 5.71 -1.50
CA VAL A 178 -5.13 5.86 -1.15
C VAL A 178 -5.87 4.54 -1.28
N SER A 179 -5.58 3.74 -2.34
CA SER A 179 -6.25 2.47 -2.56
C SER A 179 -5.98 1.47 -1.43
N TYR A 180 -4.73 1.34 -1.01
CA TYR A 180 -4.38 0.44 0.08
C TYR A 180 -4.95 0.90 1.42
N GLN A 181 -4.83 2.19 1.72
CA GLN A 181 -5.33 2.74 2.97
C GLN A 181 -6.85 2.61 3.07
N LEU A 182 -7.54 2.96 1.98
CA LEU A 182 -8.99 2.84 1.92
C LEU A 182 -9.46 1.40 2.07
N ARG A 183 -8.79 0.44 1.43
CA ARG A 183 -9.11 -0.98 1.59
C ARG A 183 -8.92 -1.46 3.03
N PHE A 184 -7.85 -1.01 3.68
CA PHE A 184 -7.58 -1.35 5.08
C PHE A 184 -8.68 -0.81 5.99
N ASP A 185 -9.01 0.48 5.88
CA ASP A 185 -10.03 1.13 6.71
C ASP A 185 -11.43 0.54 6.47
N LEU A 186 -11.80 0.28 5.21
CA LEU A 186 -13.08 -0.35 4.88
C LEU A 186 -13.22 -1.76 5.46
N LYS A 187 -12.13 -2.54 5.48
CA LYS A 187 -12.13 -3.85 6.14
C LYS A 187 -12.31 -3.73 7.64
N ALA A 188 -11.62 -2.79 8.29
CA ALA A 188 -11.74 -2.51 9.72
C ALA A 188 -13.14 -2.03 10.10
N GLU A 189 -13.81 -1.28 9.23
CA GLU A 189 -15.20 -0.82 9.40
C GLU A 189 -16.25 -1.91 9.08
N GLY A 190 -15.84 -3.10 8.60
CA GLY A 190 -16.73 -4.20 8.23
C GLY A 190 -17.38 -4.08 6.85
N GLU A 191 -17.01 -3.08 6.05
CA GLU A 191 -17.51 -2.81 4.71
C GLU A 191 -16.84 -3.71 3.67
N ARG A 192 -17.03 -5.02 3.80
CA ARG A 192 -16.33 -6.06 3.02
C ARG A 192 -16.52 -5.91 1.51
N GLU A 193 -17.70 -5.53 1.08
CA GLU A 193 -18.03 -5.42 -0.35
C GLU A 193 -17.31 -4.24 -1.01
N LEU A 194 -17.30 -3.07 -0.35
CA LEU A 194 -16.53 -1.91 -0.83
C LEU A 194 -15.04 -2.19 -0.80
N ALA A 195 -14.54 -2.85 0.24
CA ALA A 195 -13.16 -3.27 0.33
C ALA A 195 -12.77 -4.24 -0.81
N ALA A 196 -13.69 -5.11 -1.24
CA ALA A 196 -13.48 -6.00 -2.38
C ALA A 196 -13.39 -5.22 -3.70
N ARG A 197 -14.27 -4.24 -3.93
CA ARG A 197 -14.23 -3.36 -5.12
C ARG A 197 -12.92 -2.56 -5.19
N VAL A 198 -12.47 -2.00 -4.08
CA VAL A 198 -11.15 -1.34 -4.00
C VAL A 198 -10.03 -2.35 -4.25
N GLY A 199 -10.21 -3.60 -3.77
CA GLY A 199 -9.28 -4.70 -4.04
C GLY A 199 -9.10 -5.01 -5.53
N VAL A 200 -10.16 -4.91 -6.32
CA VAL A 200 -10.07 -5.04 -7.78
C VAL A 200 -9.19 -3.93 -8.38
N LEU A 201 -9.34 -2.69 -7.93
CA LEU A 201 -8.48 -1.60 -8.39
C LEU A 201 -7.01 -1.86 -8.02
N ILE A 202 -6.75 -2.30 -6.79
CA ILE A 202 -5.40 -2.66 -6.34
C ILE A 202 -4.84 -3.78 -7.23
N HIS A 203 -5.61 -4.81 -7.52
CA HIS A 203 -5.19 -5.89 -8.41
C HIS A 203 -4.76 -5.38 -9.80
N TRP A 204 -5.48 -4.43 -10.37
CA TRP A 204 -5.09 -3.79 -11.64
C TRP A 204 -3.80 -2.97 -11.51
N LEU A 205 -3.63 -2.24 -10.39
CA LEU A 205 -2.41 -1.48 -10.12
C LEU A 205 -1.18 -2.39 -9.93
N GLU A 206 -1.36 -3.54 -9.30
CA GLU A 206 -0.31 -4.55 -9.06
C GLU A 206 0.02 -5.38 -10.29
N TRP A 207 -0.92 -5.53 -11.23
CA TRP A 207 -0.81 -6.46 -12.35
C TRP A 207 0.46 -6.27 -13.18
N LEU A 208 0.77 -5.06 -13.57
CA LEU A 208 1.98 -4.75 -14.35
C LEU A 208 3.26 -4.82 -13.51
N PRO A 209 3.32 -4.19 -12.31
CA PRO A 209 4.48 -4.29 -11.43
C PRO A 209 4.86 -5.73 -11.06
N LEU A 210 3.88 -6.57 -10.74
CA LEU A 210 4.13 -7.99 -10.41
C LEU A 210 4.76 -8.74 -11.59
N ARG A 211 4.31 -8.50 -12.82
CA ARG A 211 4.89 -9.12 -14.01
C ARG A 211 6.30 -8.65 -14.29
N LEU A 212 6.57 -7.35 -14.12
CA LEU A 212 7.93 -6.82 -14.24
C LEU A 212 8.86 -7.42 -13.20
N LEU A 213 8.40 -7.54 -11.94
CA LEU A 213 9.17 -8.18 -10.87
C LEU A 213 9.43 -9.66 -11.16
N ALA A 214 8.40 -10.40 -11.57
CA ALA A 214 8.53 -11.80 -11.93
C ALA A 214 9.50 -12.01 -13.12
N LEU A 215 9.46 -11.13 -14.12
CA LEU A 215 10.39 -11.14 -15.24
C LEU A 215 11.82 -10.88 -14.78
N THR A 216 12.04 -9.92 -13.87
CA THR A 216 13.37 -9.66 -13.33
C THR A 216 13.92 -10.84 -12.54
N PHE A 217 13.09 -11.52 -11.75
CA PHE A 217 13.49 -12.74 -11.04
C PHE A 217 13.76 -13.90 -12.01
N ALA A 218 12.97 -14.05 -13.05
CA ALA A 218 13.19 -15.05 -14.07
C ALA A 218 14.52 -14.85 -14.84
N LEU A 219 14.92 -13.59 -15.06
CA LEU A 219 16.19 -13.27 -15.73
C LEU A 219 17.41 -13.51 -14.84
N VAL A 220 17.26 -13.33 -13.51
CA VAL A 220 18.38 -13.49 -12.53
C VAL A 220 18.46 -14.90 -12.00
N GLY A 221 17.32 -15.62 -11.94
CA GLY A 221 17.22 -16.96 -11.38
C GLY A 221 16.95 -18.05 -12.43
N ASP A 222 16.25 -19.11 -12.02
CA ASP A 222 15.83 -20.18 -12.92
C ASP A 222 14.52 -19.81 -13.64
N PHE A 223 14.66 -19.43 -14.89
CA PHE A 223 13.55 -19.00 -15.74
C PHE A 223 12.41 -20.05 -15.82
N ASN A 224 12.77 -21.35 -15.89
CA ASN A 224 11.77 -22.40 -16.06
C ASN A 224 10.86 -22.57 -14.83
N GLN A 225 11.44 -22.47 -13.61
CA GLN A 225 10.65 -22.53 -12.39
C GLN A 225 9.77 -21.29 -12.21
N CYS A 226 10.34 -20.09 -12.37
CA CYS A 226 9.58 -18.85 -12.27
C CYS A 226 8.46 -18.73 -13.30
N TYR A 227 8.70 -19.16 -14.54
CA TYR A 227 7.69 -19.12 -15.60
C TYR A 227 6.55 -20.12 -15.36
N GLY A 228 6.87 -21.32 -14.84
CA GLY A 228 5.88 -22.32 -14.45
C GLY A 228 4.88 -21.80 -13.41
N GLU A 229 5.40 -21.20 -12.33
CA GLU A 229 4.58 -20.59 -11.27
C GLU A 229 3.75 -19.39 -11.76
N LEU A 230 4.33 -18.57 -12.62
CA LEU A 230 3.64 -17.40 -13.18
C LEU A 230 2.47 -17.80 -14.08
N ARG A 231 2.61 -18.91 -14.83
CA ARG A 231 1.56 -19.46 -15.66
C ARG A 231 0.46 -20.16 -14.88
N SER A 232 0.78 -20.78 -13.75
CA SER A 232 -0.20 -21.46 -12.90
C SER A 232 -1.03 -20.49 -12.05
N GLY A 233 -0.53 -19.27 -11.81
CA GLY A 233 -1.21 -18.21 -11.04
C GLY A 233 -1.99 -17.21 -11.90
N LEU A 234 -2.04 -17.42 -13.23
CA LEU A 234 -2.87 -16.66 -14.18
C LEU A 234 -4.17 -17.35 -14.44
#